data_394c874d50d26ac39db610b684385b5d
#
_entry.id   394c874d50d26ac39db610b684385b5d
#
_cell.length_a   1.000
_cell.length_b   1.000
_cell.length_c   1.000
_cell.angle_alpha   90.00
_cell.angle_beta   90.00
_cell.angle_gamma   90.00
#
_symmetry.space_group_name_H-M   'P 1'
#
loop_
_entity.id
_entity.type
_entity.pdbx_description
1 polymer ?
#
loop_
_entity_poly.entity_id
_entity_poly.type
_entity_poly.pdbx_seq_one_letter_code
_entity_poly.pdbx_strand_id
1 'polypeptide(L)'
;MKLICIGDSLTFGYGVRPSQRWTRLCAQETGWEIVNEGISGDTTGGMLVRLRALLADRDICVQRPLVLLMGGANGIFFSGTDTGARANMGAMLNQLLSTGIHTMRGVPTVKA
;
A
#
# COMPACT_ATOMS: atom_id res chain seq x y z
N MET A 1 -13.82 0.99 11.37
CA MET A 1 -12.78 0.19 10.66
C MET A 1 -11.70 1.13 10.16
N LYS A 2 -10.45 0.76 10.30
CA LYS A 2 -9.31 1.50 9.79
C LYS A 2 -8.65 0.73 8.65
N LEU A 3 -8.46 1.40 7.52
CA LEU A 3 -7.78 0.86 6.34
C LEU A 3 -6.51 1.67 6.10
N ILE A 4 -5.37 1.00 6.03
CA ILE A 4 -4.09 1.62 5.68
C ILE A 4 -3.70 1.17 4.28
N CYS A 5 -3.54 2.13 3.36
CA CYS A 5 -3.21 1.87 1.97
C CYS A 5 -1.74 2.22 1.74
N ILE A 6 -0.92 1.22 1.44
CA ILE A 6 0.51 1.39 1.16
C ILE A 6 0.73 1.13 -0.32
N GLY A 7 1.33 2.08 -1.00
CA GLY A 7 1.57 1.97 -2.43
C GLY A 7 2.31 3.14 -3.03
N ASP A 8 2.17 3.28 -4.33
CA ASP A 8 2.83 4.29 -5.15
C ASP A 8 1.88 5.41 -5.58
N SER A 9 2.08 5.99 -6.75
CA SER A 9 1.25 7.08 -7.28
C SER A 9 -0.21 6.68 -7.48
N LEU A 10 -0.50 5.43 -7.79
CA LEU A 10 -1.88 4.96 -7.95
C LEU A 10 -2.62 4.98 -6.61
N THR A 11 -1.95 4.61 -5.54
CA THR A 11 -2.51 4.69 -4.18
C THR A 11 -2.61 6.15 -3.73
N PHE A 12 -1.57 6.95 -3.98
CA PHE A 12 -1.54 8.36 -3.61
C PHE A 12 -2.64 9.16 -4.31
N GLY A 13 -2.97 8.84 -5.57
CA GLY A 13 -3.94 9.57 -6.39
C GLY A 13 -3.28 10.71 -7.16
N TYR A 14 -2.11 10.45 -7.73
CA TYR A 14 -1.37 11.43 -8.55
C TYR A 14 -2.25 11.94 -9.70
N GLY A 15 -2.21 13.25 -9.92
CA GLY A 15 -2.99 13.89 -11.00
C GLY A 15 -4.45 14.14 -10.66
N VAL A 16 -4.91 13.77 -9.46
CA VAL A 16 -6.31 13.93 -9.04
C VAL A 16 -6.37 14.86 -7.84
N ARG A 17 -7.37 15.74 -7.80
CA ARG A 17 -7.57 16.63 -6.65
C ARG A 17 -7.80 15.81 -5.37
N PRO A 18 -7.29 16.25 -4.20
CA PRO A 18 -7.43 15.51 -2.95
C PRO A 18 -8.87 15.09 -2.64
N SER A 19 -9.84 15.95 -2.91
CA SER A 19 -11.26 15.66 -2.67
C SER A 19 -11.84 14.59 -3.60
N GLN A 20 -11.17 14.30 -4.71
CA GLN A 20 -11.62 13.35 -5.74
C GLN A 20 -10.78 12.07 -5.76
N ARG A 21 -9.78 11.96 -4.87
CA ARG A 21 -8.96 10.75 -4.77
C ARG A 21 -9.80 9.57 -4.31
N TRP A 22 -9.50 8.39 -4.84
CA TRP A 22 -10.26 7.18 -4.54
C TRP A 22 -10.31 6.86 -3.04
N THR A 23 -9.23 7.13 -2.30
CA THR A 23 -9.19 6.92 -0.84
C THR A 23 -10.18 7.83 -0.12
N ARG A 24 -10.31 9.08 -0.56
CA ARG A 24 -11.26 10.03 0.00
C ARG A 24 -12.70 9.62 -0.28
N LEU A 25 -12.97 9.24 -1.51
CA LEU A 25 -14.32 8.80 -1.92
C LEU A 25 -14.71 7.52 -1.19
N CYS A 26 -13.78 6.59 -1.05
CA CYS A 26 -14.01 5.36 -0.30
C CYS A 26 -14.31 5.63 1.18
N ALA A 27 -13.58 6.56 1.80
CA ALA A 27 -13.84 6.95 3.18
C ALA A 27 -15.24 7.55 3.35
N GLN A 28 -15.68 8.37 2.41
CA GLN A 28 -17.02 8.97 2.43
C GLN A 28 -18.13 7.92 2.28
N GLU A 29 -17.94 6.93 1.42
CA GLU A 29 -18.92 5.87 1.17
C GLU A 29 -19.01 4.87 2.31
N THR A 30 -17.88 4.53 2.93
CA THR A 30 -17.82 3.47 3.95
C THR A 30 -17.94 3.99 5.37
N GLY A 31 -17.61 5.24 5.60
CA GLY A 31 -17.44 5.79 6.95
C GLY A 31 -16.17 5.29 7.64
N TRP A 32 -15.31 4.57 6.93
CA TRP A 32 -14.06 4.06 7.49
C TRP A 32 -12.98 5.15 7.56
N GLU A 33 -12.09 5.03 8.54
CA GLU A 33 -10.86 5.81 8.56
C GLU A 33 -9.89 5.21 7.56
N ILE A 34 -9.58 5.95 6.49
CA ILE A 34 -8.65 5.48 5.46
C ILE A 34 -7.39 6.34 5.49
N VAL A 35 -6.25 5.68 5.77
CA VAL A 35 -4.94 6.31 5.80
C VAL A 35 -4.25 6.02 4.47
N ASN A 36 -3.95 7.08 3.70
CA ASN A 36 -3.27 6.95 2.42
C ASN A 36 -1.76 7.12 2.61
N GLU A 37 -1.05 5.99 2.57
CA GLU A 37 0.42 5.92 2.62
C GLU A 37 1.01 5.67 1.23
N GLY A 38 0.35 6.19 0.21
CA GLY A 38 0.87 6.19 -1.16
C GLY A 38 1.91 7.27 -1.35
N ILE A 39 3.00 6.94 -2.03
CA ILE A 39 4.04 7.89 -2.40
C ILE A 39 4.30 7.78 -3.90
N SER A 40 4.12 8.89 -4.62
CA SER A 40 4.36 8.94 -6.05
C SER A 40 5.80 8.56 -6.38
N GLY A 41 5.96 7.64 -7.34
CA GLY A 41 7.28 7.16 -7.77
C GLY A 41 7.90 6.11 -6.88
N ASP A 42 7.23 5.72 -5.78
CA ASP A 42 7.81 4.74 -4.87
C ASP A 42 7.85 3.33 -5.47
N THR A 43 8.75 2.54 -4.94
CA THR A 43 8.96 1.14 -5.32
C THR A 43 8.51 0.22 -4.19
N THR A 44 8.46 -1.09 -4.48
CA THR A 44 8.17 -2.08 -3.45
C THR A 44 9.21 -2.10 -2.33
N GLY A 45 10.47 -1.74 -2.64
CA GLY A 45 11.52 -1.59 -1.62
C GLY A 45 11.20 -0.47 -0.63
N GLY A 46 10.79 0.69 -1.14
CA GLY A 46 10.35 1.80 -0.31
C GLY A 46 9.10 1.47 0.49
N MET A 47 8.15 0.77 -0.10
CA MET A 47 6.95 0.29 0.58
C MET A 47 7.31 -0.63 1.76
N LEU A 48 8.25 -1.55 1.55
CA LEU A 48 8.71 -2.48 2.58
C LEU A 48 9.30 -1.75 3.78
N VAL A 49 10.13 -0.73 3.54
CA VAL A 49 10.71 0.09 4.61
C VAL A 49 9.62 0.79 5.41
N ARG A 50 8.65 1.38 4.73
CA ARG A 50 7.54 2.08 5.39
C ARG A 50 6.63 1.12 6.16
N LEU A 51 6.38 -0.06 5.62
CA LEU A 51 5.60 -1.08 6.33
C LEU A 51 6.29 -1.53 7.62
N ARG A 52 7.61 -1.74 7.57
CA ARG A 52 8.38 -2.10 8.76
C ARG A 52 8.27 -1.04 9.85
N ALA A 53 8.38 0.23 9.47
CA ALA A 53 8.22 1.34 10.41
C ALA A 53 6.82 1.37 11.01
N LEU A 54 5.80 1.13 10.19
CA LEU A 54 4.40 1.10 10.62
C LEU A 54 4.14 -0.04 11.60
N LEU A 55 4.63 -1.23 11.33
CA LEU A 55 4.44 -2.41 12.18
C LEU A 55 5.26 -2.35 13.48
N ALA A 56 6.26 -1.48 13.55
CA ALA A 56 6.99 -1.22 14.79
C ALA A 56 6.17 -0.39 15.77
N ASP A 57 5.10 0.28 15.31
CA ASP A 57 4.20 1.04 16.15
C ASP A 57 3.18 0.10 16.81
N ARG A 58 3.27 -0.02 18.14
CA ARG A 58 2.38 -0.90 18.91
C ARG A 58 0.92 -0.49 18.81
N ASP A 59 0.63 0.81 18.75
CA ASP A 59 -0.74 1.31 18.66
C ASP A 59 -1.40 0.85 17.36
N ILE A 60 -0.65 0.84 16.26
CA ILE A 60 -1.13 0.33 14.98
C ILE A 60 -1.45 -1.17 15.08
N CYS A 61 -0.57 -1.96 15.67
CA CYS A 61 -0.77 -3.40 15.83
C CYS A 61 -1.98 -3.71 16.71
N VAL A 62 -2.19 -2.95 17.79
CA VAL A 62 -3.33 -3.12 18.69
C VAL A 62 -4.66 -2.82 17.98
N GLN A 63 -4.70 -1.79 17.13
CA GLN A 63 -5.90 -1.42 16.39
C GLN A 63 -6.32 -2.45 15.34
N ARG A 64 -5.41 -3.33 14.94
CA ARG A 64 -5.62 -4.36 13.91
C ARG A 64 -6.28 -3.79 12.66
N PRO A 65 -5.65 -2.82 11.99
CA PRO A 65 -6.21 -2.26 10.78
C PRO A 65 -6.22 -3.27 9.64
N LEU A 66 -7.05 -3.03 8.65
CA LEU A 66 -6.94 -3.71 7.37
C LEU A 66 -5.85 -3.00 6.55
N VAL A 67 -4.97 -3.75 5.90
CA VAL A 67 -3.89 -3.18 5.09
C VAL A 67 -4.10 -3.55 3.63
N LEU A 68 -4.04 -2.55 2.76
CA LEU A 68 -4.05 -2.73 1.32
C LEU A 68 -2.64 -2.42 0.78
N LEU A 69 -2.04 -3.41 0.13
CA LEU A 69 -0.74 -3.26 -0.54
C LEU A 69 -0.96 -3.21 -2.05
N MET A 70 -0.52 -2.13 -2.68
CA MET A 70 -0.62 -2.00 -4.13
C MET A 70 0.61 -1.26 -4.67
N GLY A 71 1.46 -1.96 -5.41
CA GLY A 71 2.68 -1.37 -5.95
C GLY A 71 3.36 -2.31 -6.92
N GLY A 72 4.54 -1.91 -7.37
CA GLY A 72 5.36 -2.68 -8.30
C GLY A 72 5.41 -2.12 -9.72
N ALA A 73 4.47 -1.27 -10.12
CA ALA A 73 4.47 -0.67 -11.46
C ALA A 73 5.74 0.16 -11.71
N ASN A 74 6.17 0.96 -10.74
CA ASN A 74 7.40 1.75 -10.87
C ASN A 74 8.64 0.86 -11.00
N GLY A 75 8.68 -0.27 -10.31
CA GLY A 75 9.78 -1.22 -10.45
C GLY A 75 9.86 -1.79 -11.85
N ILE A 76 8.74 -2.10 -12.48
CA ILE A 76 8.68 -2.57 -13.87
C ILE A 76 9.20 -1.49 -14.83
N PHE A 77 8.75 -0.24 -14.66
CA PHE A 77 9.17 0.86 -15.53
C PHE A 77 10.65 1.20 -15.40
N PHE A 78 11.20 1.15 -14.19
CA PHE A 78 12.59 1.57 -13.95
C PHE A 78 13.62 0.45 -14.09
N SER A 79 13.26 -0.79 -13.78
CA SER A 79 14.19 -1.92 -13.82
C SER A 79 13.93 -2.92 -14.95
N GLY A 80 12.78 -2.86 -15.59
CA GLY A 80 12.39 -3.80 -16.65
C GLY A 80 12.10 -5.21 -16.16
N THR A 81 12.18 -5.48 -14.85
CA THR A 81 11.88 -6.78 -14.26
C THR A 81 11.00 -6.62 -13.03
N ASP A 82 10.25 -7.67 -12.69
CA ASP A 82 9.42 -7.70 -11.50
C ASP A 82 10.00 -8.57 -10.37
N THR A 83 11.20 -9.14 -10.54
CA THR A 83 11.80 -10.07 -9.59
C THR A 83 11.96 -9.46 -8.21
N GLY A 84 12.55 -8.27 -8.13
CA GLY A 84 12.71 -7.54 -6.87
C GLY A 84 11.36 -7.16 -6.27
N ALA A 85 10.38 -6.78 -7.11
CA ALA A 85 9.05 -6.43 -6.66
C ALA A 85 8.35 -7.63 -6.02
N ARG A 86 8.47 -8.81 -6.62
CA ARG A 86 7.90 -10.05 -6.05
C ARG A 86 8.52 -10.38 -4.69
N ALA A 87 9.84 -10.29 -4.59
CA ALA A 87 10.56 -10.57 -3.33
C ALA A 87 10.11 -9.61 -2.23
N ASN A 88 10.04 -8.32 -2.53
CA ASN A 88 9.60 -7.30 -1.57
C ASN A 88 8.14 -7.47 -1.18
N MET A 89 7.27 -7.78 -2.13
CA MET A 89 5.86 -8.03 -1.85
C MET A 89 5.69 -9.26 -0.96
N GLY A 90 6.42 -10.34 -1.24
CA GLY A 90 6.43 -11.55 -0.42
C GLY A 90 6.91 -11.27 1.01
N ALA A 91 7.95 -10.46 1.16
CA ALA A 91 8.45 -10.06 2.48
C ALA A 91 7.40 -9.26 3.26
N MET A 92 6.71 -8.32 2.60
CA MET A 92 5.65 -7.54 3.23
C MET A 92 4.49 -8.41 3.68
N LEU A 93 4.02 -9.31 2.83
CA LEU A 93 2.93 -10.24 3.16
C LEU A 93 3.31 -11.14 4.33
N ASN A 94 4.55 -11.64 4.35
CA ASN A 94 5.03 -12.49 5.44
C ASN A 94 5.05 -11.74 6.77
N GLN A 95 5.48 -10.48 6.78
CA GLN A 95 5.48 -9.66 8.00
C GLN A 95 4.06 -9.41 8.51
N LEU A 96 3.12 -9.13 7.61
CA LEU A 96 1.72 -8.91 7.97
C LEU A 96 1.07 -10.19 8.52
N LEU A 97 1.36 -11.33 7.91
CA LEU A 97 0.89 -12.62 8.42
C LEU A 97 1.43 -12.91 9.82
N SER A 98 2.69 -12.58 10.07
CA SER A 98 3.32 -12.78 11.38
C SER A 98 2.67 -11.92 12.47
N THR A 99 2.13 -10.76 12.13
CA THR A 99 1.45 -9.86 13.06
C THR A 99 -0.05 -10.15 13.19
N GLY A 100 -0.60 -11.04 12.36
CA GLY A 100 -2.03 -11.36 12.35
C GLY A 100 -2.92 -10.27 11.75
N ILE A 101 -2.35 -9.33 11.01
CA ILE A 101 -3.10 -8.26 10.35
C ILE A 101 -3.67 -8.77 9.02
N HIS A 102 -4.96 -8.53 8.80
CA HIS A 102 -5.61 -8.86 7.54
C HIS A 102 -5.10 -7.96 6.42
N THR A 103 -4.76 -8.56 5.29
CA THR A 103 -4.13 -7.87 4.17
C THR A 103 -4.86 -8.18 2.87
N MET A 104 -5.06 -7.12 2.07
CA MET A 104 -5.48 -7.22 0.68
C MET A 104 -4.33 -6.78 -0.22
N ARG A 105 -4.14 -7.46 -1.33
CA ARG A 105 -3.15 -7.09 -2.33
C ARG A 105 -3.86 -6.57 -3.57
N GLY A 106 -3.58 -5.31 -3.92
CA GLY A 106 -3.99 -4.74 -5.19
C GLY A 106 -2.92 -4.99 -6.25
N VAL A 107 -3.32 -5.52 -7.40
CA VAL A 107 -2.41 -5.76 -8.52
C VAL A 107 -2.70 -4.71 -9.58
N PRO A 108 -1.76 -3.77 -9.83
CA PRO A 108 -1.95 -2.77 -10.87
C PRO A 108 -1.94 -3.44 -12.24
N THR A 109 -2.86 -3.04 -13.11
CA THR A 109 -2.87 -3.47 -14.49
C THR A 109 -1.87 -2.64 -15.27
N VAL A 110 -0.96 -3.32 -15.95
CA VAL A 110 -0.04 -2.68 -16.89
C VAL A 110 -0.57 -2.97 -18.29
N LYS A 111 -0.98 -1.92 -18.98
CA LYS A 111 -1.32 -2.04 -20.39
C LYS A 111 -0.02 -2.07 -21.19
N ALA A 112 0.07 -3.05 -22.01
CA ALA A 112 1.17 -3.17 -22.96
C ALA A 112 1.08 -2.02 -23.98
#